data_f6d5adbea19233bf7448dffe4985bb79
#
_entry.id   f6d5adbea19233bf7448dffe4985bb79
#
_cell.length_a   1.000
_cell.length_b   1.000
_cell.length_c   1.000
_cell.angle_alpha   90.00
_cell.angle_beta   90.00
_cell.angle_gamma   90.00
#
_symmetry.space_group_name_H-M   'P 1'
#
loop_
_entity.id
_entity.type
_entity.pdbx_description
1 polymer ?
#
loop_
_entity_poly.entity_id
_entity_poly.type
_entity_poly.pdbx_seq_one_letter_code
_entity_poly.pdbx_strand_id
1 'polypeptide(L)'
;MSSTNILGLLGGLALFLYGMQMMSNGLESVAGNKMKDILEKLTSNRFLGIIVGALITAVIQSSSATTVMVVGFVNSGMMRLNQAVWIIMGANIGTTITGQLIALDVGELAPLIAFIGVALVVFSKNEKVQFVGEIIAGLGILFVGMNMM
;
A
#
# COMPACT_ATOMS: atom_id res chain seq x y z
N MET A 1 9.85 -24.95 20.48
CA MET A 1 8.61 -24.23 20.12
C MET A 1 7.42 -25.16 20.30
N SER A 2 6.41 -24.72 21.02
CA SER A 2 5.17 -25.52 21.16
C SER A 2 4.36 -25.42 19.86
N SER A 3 3.50 -26.40 19.60
CA SER A 3 2.61 -26.40 18.44
C SER A 3 1.71 -25.14 18.42
N THR A 4 1.31 -24.66 19.59
CA THR A 4 0.51 -23.45 19.74
C THR A 4 1.25 -22.21 19.23
N ASN A 5 2.56 -22.11 19.48
CA ASN A 5 3.38 -20.99 19.00
C ASN A 5 3.53 -21.01 17.48
N ILE A 6 3.67 -22.19 16.89
CA ILE A 6 3.77 -22.34 15.43
C ILE A 6 2.44 -21.94 14.77
N LEU A 7 1.32 -22.38 15.34
CA LEU A 7 -0.01 -22.01 14.83
C LEU A 7 -0.26 -20.51 14.95
N GLY A 8 0.15 -19.90 16.04
CA GLY A 8 0.06 -18.44 16.23
C GLY A 8 0.90 -17.68 15.21
N LEU A 9 2.12 -18.16 14.95
CA LEU A 9 2.99 -17.55 13.95
C LEU A 9 2.39 -17.64 12.54
N LEU A 10 1.91 -18.81 12.15
CA LEU A 10 1.29 -19.02 10.84
C LEU A 10 0.01 -18.22 10.68
N GLY A 11 -0.85 -18.21 11.69
CA GLY A 11 -2.08 -17.43 11.68
C GLY A 11 -1.82 -15.93 11.64
N GLY A 12 -0.88 -15.46 12.44
CA GLY A 12 -0.48 -14.07 12.47
C GLY A 12 0.11 -13.62 11.13
N LEU A 13 0.97 -14.45 10.54
CA LEU A 13 1.56 -14.17 9.23
C LEU A 13 0.48 -14.12 8.14
N ALA A 14 -0.48 -15.03 8.17
CA ALA A 14 -1.59 -15.04 7.22
C ALA A 14 -2.42 -13.74 7.31
N LEU A 15 -2.75 -13.30 8.52
CA LEU A 15 -3.48 -12.05 8.74
C LEU A 15 -2.65 -10.83 8.33
N PHE A 16 -1.36 -10.83 8.63
CA PHE A 16 -0.46 -9.75 8.24
C PHE A 16 -0.41 -9.59 6.72
N LEU A 17 -0.19 -10.68 6.00
CA LEU A 17 -0.12 -10.66 4.53
C LEU A 17 -1.47 -10.29 3.91
N TYR A 18 -2.56 -10.83 4.43
CA TYR A 18 -3.89 -10.54 3.93
C TYR A 18 -4.28 -9.08 4.19
N GLY A 19 -3.99 -8.56 5.38
CA GLY A 19 -4.21 -7.16 5.72
C GLY A 19 -3.43 -6.21 4.83
N MET A 20 -2.16 -6.55 4.57
CA MET A 20 -1.31 -5.78 3.66
C MET A 20 -1.89 -5.75 2.24
N GLN A 21 -2.38 -6.90 1.76
CA GLN A 21 -2.99 -6.99 0.44
C GLN A 21 -4.32 -6.22 0.35
N MET A 22 -5.17 -6.31 1.36
CA MET A 22 -6.42 -5.54 1.43
C MET A 22 -6.14 -4.04 1.40
N MET A 23 -5.19 -3.58 2.20
CA MET A 23 -4.81 -2.18 2.25
C MET A 23 -4.29 -1.71 0.89
N SER A 24 -3.42 -2.49 0.27
CA SER A 24 -2.87 -2.20 -1.06
C SER A 24 -3.96 -2.12 -2.13
N ASN A 25 -4.87 -3.09 -2.15
CA ASN A 25 -5.97 -3.13 -3.11
C ASN A 25 -6.91 -1.93 -2.94
N GLY A 26 -7.22 -1.57 -1.70
CA GLY A 26 -8.06 -0.41 -1.40
C GLY A 26 -7.41 0.90 -1.86
N LEU A 27 -6.12 1.09 -1.56
CA LEU A 27 -5.37 2.27 -1.98
C LEU A 27 -5.28 2.36 -3.51
N GLU A 28 -4.99 1.25 -4.17
CA GLU A 28 -4.92 1.18 -5.63
C GLU A 28 -6.28 1.52 -6.26
N SER A 29 -7.37 1.03 -5.70
CA SER A 29 -8.73 1.30 -6.20
C SER A 29 -9.09 2.79 -6.06
N VAL A 30 -8.68 3.44 -4.98
CA VAL A 30 -8.93 4.87 -4.76
C VAL A 30 -8.08 5.73 -5.70
N ALA A 31 -6.82 5.36 -5.92
CA ALA A 31 -5.83 6.17 -6.64
C ALA A 31 -5.68 5.79 -8.12
N GLY A 32 -6.15 4.62 -8.56
CA GLY A 32 -5.80 4.01 -9.83
C GLY A 32 -6.01 4.87 -11.07
N ASN A 33 -7.11 5.64 -11.12
CA ASN A 33 -7.42 6.47 -12.30
C ASN A 33 -6.60 7.76 -12.36
N LYS A 34 -6.05 8.21 -11.24
CA LYS A 34 -5.28 9.46 -11.16
C LYS A 34 -3.78 9.25 -11.34
N MET A 35 -3.29 8.02 -11.17
CA MET A 35 -1.86 7.74 -11.20
C MET A 35 -1.21 8.06 -12.54
N LYS A 36 -1.88 7.68 -13.63
CA LYS A 36 -1.38 7.93 -14.98
C LYS A 36 -1.23 9.43 -15.24
N ASP A 37 -2.23 10.22 -14.87
CA ASP A 37 -2.21 11.69 -15.03
C ASP A 37 -1.12 12.33 -14.19
N ILE A 38 -0.93 11.85 -12.96
CA ILE A 38 0.12 12.34 -12.05
C ILE A 38 1.49 12.05 -12.65
N LEU A 39 1.71 10.86 -13.19
CA LEU A 39 2.97 10.47 -13.80
C LEU A 39 3.30 11.30 -15.03
N GLU A 40 2.31 11.59 -15.88
CA GLU A 40 2.52 12.38 -17.09
C GLU A 40 2.83 13.85 -16.80
N LYS A 41 2.17 14.44 -15.80
CA LYS A 41 2.25 15.87 -15.52
C LYS A 41 3.38 16.30 -14.60
N LEU A 42 3.81 15.42 -13.69
CA LEU A 42 4.71 15.80 -12.59
C LEU A 42 6.14 15.28 -12.72
N THR A 43 6.49 14.62 -13.84
CA THR A 43 7.81 14.01 -14.00
C THR A 43 8.79 14.87 -14.80
N SER A 44 8.51 16.15 -15.00
CA SER A 44 9.39 17.05 -15.76
C SER A 44 10.67 17.45 -15.00
N ASN A 45 10.69 17.30 -13.68
CA ASN A 45 11.81 17.68 -12.81
C ASN A 45 12.29 16.45 -12.04
N ARG A 46 13.60 16.35 -11.82
CA ARG A 46 14.25 15.27 -11.07
C ARG A 46 13.62 15.10 -9.68
N PHE A 47 13.51 16.19 -8.93
CA PHE A 47 12.97 16.14 -7.57
C PHE A 47 11.49 15.78 -7.55
N LEU A 48 10.72 16.30 -8.50
CA LEU A 48 9.31 15.95 -8.65
C LEU A 48 9.14 14.47 -9.00
N GLY A 49 10.00 13.93 -9.85
CA GLY A 49 9.99 12.50 -10.19
C GLY A 49 10.22 11.61 -8.98
N ILE A 50 11.18 11.96 -8.12
CA ILE A 50 11.48 11.24 -6.89
C ILE A 50 10.28 11.31 -5.92
N ILE A 51 9.71 12.50 -5.72
CA ILE A 51 8.57 12.69 -4.82
C ILE A 51 7.35 11.91 -5.34
N VAL A 52 7.07 11.97 -6.62
CA VAL A 52 5.95 11.25 -7.25
C VAL A 52 6.14 9.74 -7.10
N GLY A 53 7.35 9.23 -7.35
CA GLY A 53 7.66 7.81 -7.17
C GLY A 53 7.47 7.34 -5.73
N ALA A 54 7.90 8.14 -4.78
CA ALA A 54 7.73 7.86 -3.35
C ALA A 54 6.25 7.84 -2.96
N LEU A 55 5.47 8.83 -3.40
CA LEU A 55 4.05 8.92 -3.10
C LEU A 55 3.25 7.76 -3.72
N ILE A 56 3.51 7.45 -5.00
CA ILE A 56 2.82 6.35 -5.69
C ILE A 56 3.12 5.03 -5.00
N THR A 57 4.37 4.76 -4.67
CA THR A 57 4.76 3.53 -3.99
C THR A 57 4.18 3.45 -2.58
N ALA A 58 4.13 4.57 -1.87
CA ALA A 58 3.47 4.63 -0.56
C ALA A 58 1.98 4.29 -0.66
N VAL A 59 1.32 4.72 -1.73
CA VAL A 59 -0.12 4.44 -1.97
C VAL A 59 -0.31 2.99 -2.41
N ILE A 60 0.43 2.53 -3.42
CA ILE A 60 0.30 1.16 -3.94
C ILE A 60 0.87 0.12 -2.96
N GLN A 61 1.80 0.50 -2.11
CA GLN A 61 2.52 -0.38 -1.18
C GLN A 61 3.31 -1.48 -1.91
N SER A 62 3.73 -1.21 -3.16
CA SER A 62 4.52 -2.15 -3.96
C SER A 62 5.46 -1.40 -4.88
N SER A 63 6.74 -1.39 -4.56
CA SER A 63 7.77 -0.80 -5.41
C SER A 63 7.95 -1.59 -6.72
N SER A 64 7.72 -2.90 -6.67
CA SER A 64 7.77 -3.75 -7.88
C SER A 64 6.67 -3.37 -8.86
N ALA A 65 5.44 -3.17 -8.38
CA ALA A 65 4.32 -2.75 -9.23
C ALA A 65 4.60 -1.37 -9.83
N THR A 66 5.11 -0.43 -9.05
CA THR A 66 5.50 0.91 -9.53
C THR A 66 6.57 0.80 -10.61
N THR A 67 7.59 -0.02 -10.40
CA THR A 67 8.70 -0.21 -11.35
C THR A 67 8.19 -0.81 -12.66
N VAL A 68 7.37 -1.86 -12.60
CA VAL A 68 6.81 -2.51 -13.81
C VAL A 68 5.96 -1.52 -14.59
N MET A 69 5.14 -0.74 -13.90
CA MET A 69 4.29 0.28 -14.52
C MET A 69 5.14 1.34 -15.25
N VAL A 70 6.21 1.81 -14.61
CA VAL A 70 7.13 2.81 -15.17
C VAL A 70 7.87 2.25 -16.38
N VAL A 71 8.35 1.01 -16.32
CA VAL A 71 8.97 0.33 -17.45
C VAL A 71 8.00 0.23 -18.63
N GLY A 72 6.74 -0.09 -18.36
CA GLY A 72 5.70 -0.10 -19.37
C GLY A 72 5.53 1.26 -20.05
N PHE A 73 5.56 2.35 -19.29
CA PHE A 73 5.45 3.70 -19.84
C PHE A 73 6.68 4.08 -20.70
N VAL A 74 7.87 3.69 -20.30
CA VAL A 74 9.08 3.90 -21.10
C VAL A 74 8.98 3.12 -22.43
N ASN A 75 8.55 1.88 -22.38
CA ASN A 75 8.40 1.05 -23.57
C ASN A 75 7.35 1.57 -24.54
N SER A 76 6.30 2.19 -24.04
CA SER A 76 5.23 2.78 -24.86
C SER A 76 5.56 4.16 -25.39
N GLY A 77 6.72 4.73 -25.02
CA GLY A 77 7.12 6.06 -25.44
C GLY A 77 6.49 7.20 -24.65
N MET A 78 5.72 6.91 -23.60
CA MET A 78 5.06 7.92 -22.78
C MET A 78 6.01 8.62 -21.81
N MET A 79 7.18 8.03 -21.56
CA MET A 79 8.11 8.50 -20.55
C MET A 79 9.54 8.27 -21.05
N ARG A 80 10.45 9.20 -20.70
CA ARG A 80 11.87 9.03 -20.96
C ARG A 80 12.55 8.21 -19.88
N LEU A 81 13.64 7.55 -20.22
CA LEU A 81 14.39 6.72 -19.27
C LEU A 81 14.85 7.50 -18.04
N ASN A 82 15.27 8.75 -18.22
CA ASN A 82 15.69 9.60 -17.11
C ASN A 82 14.58 9.80 -16.08
N GLN A 83 13.36 10.06 -16.56
CA GLN A 83 12.18 10.21 -15.71
C GLN A 83 11.86 8.92 -14.96
N ALA A 84 11.99 7.78 -15.65
CA ALA A 84 11.77 6.47 -15.05
C ALA A 84 12.74 6.20 -13.90
N VAL A 85 14.02 6.54 -14.07
CA VAL A 85 15.03 6.37 -13.03
C VAL A 85 14.69 7.18 -11.78
N TRP A 86 14.27 8.43 -11.96
CA TRP A 86 13.87 9.28 -10.83
C TRP A 86 12.68 8.71 -10.06
N ILE A 87 11.69 8.20 -10.78
CA ILE A 87 10.51 7.58 -10.17
C ILE A 87 10.89 6.30 -9.42
N ILE A 88 11.76 5.48 -9.98
CA ILE A 88 12.24 4.24 -9.33
C ILE A 88 13.04 4.57 -8.06
N MET A 89 13.86 5.60 -8.10
CA MET A 89 14.56 6.07 -6.89
C MET A 89 13.56 6.49 -5.81
N GLY A 90 12.50 7.20 -6.20
CA GLY A 90 11.42 7.57 -5.30
C GLY A 90 10.67 6.36 -4.77
N ALA A 91 10.43 5.36 -5.61
CA ALA A 91 9.77 4.13 -5.22
C ALA A 91 10.52 3.41 -4.10
N ASN A 92 11.85 3.40 -4.16
CA ASN A 92 12.67 2.83 -3.09
C ASN A 92 12.49 3.58 -1.76
N ILE A 93 12.36 4.90 -1.81
CA ILE A 93 12.07 5.71 -0.62
C ILE A 93 10.64 5.41 -0.12
N GLY A 94 9.67 5.31 -1.02
CA GLY A 94 8.28 5.05 -0.67
C GLY A 94 8.06 3.71 0.03
N THR A 95 8.90 2.73 -0.25
CA THR A 95 8.87 1.43 0.43
C THR A 95 9.15 1.57 1.94
N THR A 96 9.91 2.56 2.36
CA THR A 96 10.22 2.77 3.78
C THR A 96 8.98 3.17 4.60
N ILE A 97 7.96 3.74 3.95
CA ILE A 97 6.71 4.11 4.62
C ILE A 97 6.01 2.86 5.18
N THR A 98 6.07 1.74 4.46
CA THR A 98 5.56 0.47 4.97
C THR A 98 6.24 0.08 6.28
N GLY A 99 7.56 0.18 6.33
CA GLY A 99 8.32 -0.09 7.56
C GLY A 99 7.94 0.84 8.71
N GLN A 100 7.71 2.11 8.40
CA GLN A 100 7.29 3.08 9.42
C GLN A 100 5.87 2.81 9.93
N LEU A 101 4.94 2.40 9.04
CA LEU A 101 3.59 2.00 9.44
C LEU A 101 3.63 0.80 10.38
N ILE A 102 4.48 -0.19 10.08
CA ILE A 102 4.65 -1.38 10.92
C ILE A 102 5.25 -1.01 12.26
N ALA A 103 6.14 -0.01 12.31
CA ALA A 103 6.78 0.45 13.53
C ALA A 103 5.83 1.24 14.45
N LEU A 104 4.70 1.74 13.94
CA LEU A 104 3.69 2.38 14.77
C LEU A 104 3.04 1.34 15.69
N ASP A 105 3.22 1.51 16.99
CA ASP A 105 2.69 0.59 17.97
C ASP A 105 1.23 0.96 18.30
N VAL A 106 0.31 0.53 17.46
CA VAL A 106 -1.14 0.72 17.65
C VAL A 106 -1.83 -0.60 18.02
N GLY A 107 -1.06 -1.54 18.61
CA GLY A 107 -1.52 -2.89 18.87
C GLY A 107 -2.80 -3.00 19.68
N GLU A 108 -3.02 -2.12 20.65
CA GLU A 108 -4.24 -2.09 21.46
C GLU A 108 -5.47 -1.65 20.66
N LEU A 109 -5.26 -0.77 19.67
CA LEU A 109 -6.33 -0.23 18.84
C LEU A 109 -6.59 -1.04 17.57
N ALA A 110 -5.71 -2.00 17.26
CA ALA A 110 -5.81 -2.77 16.03
C ALA A 110 -7.15 -3.48 15.85
N PRO A 111 -7.72 -4.18 16.86
CA PRO A 111 -9.04 -4.80 16.71
C PRO A 111 -10.14 -3.79 16.43
N LEU A 112 -10.08 -2.61 17.05
CA LEU A 112 -11.06 -1.55 16.85
C LEU A 112 -10.97 -0.98 15.43
N ILE A 113 -9.75 -0.76 14.93
CA ILE A 113 -9.51 -0.28 13.57
C ILE A 113 -10.05 -1.29 12.55
N ALA A 114 -9.78 -2.58 12.76
CA ALA A 114 -10.29 -3.65 11.91
C ALA A 114 -11.81 -3.70 11.91
N PHE A 115 -12.45 -3.56 13.08
CA PHE A 115 -13.91 -3.56 13.21
C PHE A 115 -14.54 -2.38 12.47
N ILE A 116 -13.99 -1.19 12.63
CA ILE A 116 -14.49 0.02 11.94
C ILE A 116 -14.37 -0.16 10.43
N GLY A 117 -13.23 -0.65 9.94
CA GLY A 117 -13.01 -0.88 8.52
C GLY A 117 -13.97 -1.89 7.93
N VAL A 118 -14.17 -3.03 8.59
CA VAL A 118 -15.10 -4.07 8.15
C VAL A 118 -16.54 -3.55 8.17
N ALA A 119 -16.92 -2.79 9.19
CA ALA A 119 -18.25 -2.20 9.26
C ALA A 119 -18.51 -1.26 8.09
N LEU A 120 -17.53 -0.44 7.70
CA LEU A 120 -17.64 0.44 6.54
C LEU A 120 -17.79 -0.35 5.24
N VAL A 121 -17.05 -1.45 5.09
CA VAL A 121 -17.13 -2.29 3.89
C VAL A 121 -18.51 -2.98 3.78
N VAL A 122 -19.01 -3.51 4.89
CA VAL A 122 -20.25 -4.31 4.91
C VAL A 122 -21.48 -3.42 4.85
N PHE A 123 -21.52 -2.31 5.60
CA PHE A 123 -22.72 -1.49 5.76
C PHE A 123 -22.80 -0.32 4.79
N SER A 124 -21.71 0.06 4.13
CA SER A 124 -21.73 1.18 3.19
C SER A 124 -22.23 0.75 1.82
N LYS A 125 -23.02 1.60 1.19
CA LYS A 125 -23.50 1.41 -0.19
C LYS A 125 -22.66 2.19 -1.20
N ASN A 126 -21.79 3.10 -0.76
CA ASN A 126 -20.95 3.93 -1.62
C ASN A 126 -19.62 3.24 -1.86
N GLU A 127 -19.23 3.06 -3.13
CA GLU A 127 -17.98 2.41 -3.50
C GLU A 127 -16.73 3.09 -2.89
N LYS A 128 -16.70 4.42 -2.88
CA LYS A 128 -15.57 5.18 -2.30
C LYS A 128 -15.41 4.89 -0.82
N VAL A 129 -16.52 4.82 -0.08
CA VAL A 129 -16.50 4.52 1.35
C VAL A 129 -16.10 3.06 1.58
N GLN A 130 -16.51 2.14 0.70
CA GLN A 130 -16.09 0.74 0.76
C GLN A 130 -14.58 0.62 0.57
N PHE A 131 -13.98 1.34 -0.36
CA PHE A 131 -12.53 1.32 -0.58
C PHE A 131 -11.78 1.88 0.62
N VAL A 132 -12.27 2.98 1.20
CA VAL A 132 -11.69 3.54 2.44
C VAL A 132 -11.82 2.56 3.59
N GLY A 133 -12.97 1.89 3.71
CA GLY A 133 -13.19 0.85 4.71
C GLY A 133 -12.24 -0.33 4.53
N GLU A 134 -11.99 -0.73 3.29
CA GLU A 134 -11.03 -1.79 2.95
C GLU A 134 -9.60 -1.42 3.37
N ILE A 135 -9.20 -0.18 3.17
CA ILE A 135 -7.88 0.33 3.61
C ILE A 135 -7.77 0.26 5.14
N ILE A 136 -8.78 0.74 5.84
CA ILE A 136 -8.80 0.76 7.31
C ILE A 136 -8.84 -0.67 7.86
N ALA A 137 -9.68 -1.53 7.30
CA ALA A 137 -9.77 -2.94 7.69
C ALA A 137 -8.45 -3.66 7.45
N GLY A 138 -7.83 -3.45 6.29
CA GLY A 138 -6.54 -4.04 5.95
C GLY A 138 -5.44 -3.64 6.92
N LEU A 139 -5.38 -2.36 7.27
CA LEU A 139 -4.43 -1.85 8.25
C LEU A 139 -4.66 -2.48 9.64
N GLY A 140 -5.91 -2.55 10.08
CA GLY A 140 -6.25 -3.18 11.36
C GLY A 140 -5.90 -4.66 11.40
N ILE A 141 -6.24 -5.41 10.35
CA ILE A 141 -5.93 -6.84 10.23
C ILE A 141 -4.41 -7.07 10.19
N LEU A 142 -3.68 -6.21 9.50
CA LEU A 142 -2.21 -6.26 9.45
C LEU A 142 -1.61 -6.17 10.86
N PHE A 143 -2.06 -5.21 11.66
CA PHE A 143 -1.56 -5.03 13.03
C PHE A 143 -1.99 -6.18 13.95
N VAL A 144 -3.22 -6.69 13.80
CA VAL A 144 -3.67 -7.86 14.55
C VAL A 144 -2.78 -9.05 14.23
N GLY A 145 -2.49 -9.30 12.95
CA GLY A 145 -1.61 -10.37 12.53
C GLY A 145 -0.19 -10.22 13.09
N MET A 146 0.33 -9.00 13.08
CA MET A 146 1.66 -8.71 13.63
C MET A 146 1.72 -9.00 15.14
N ASN A 147 0.68 -8.65 15.88
CA ASN A 147 0.64 -8.92 17.32
C ASN A 147 0.52 -10.40 17.65
N MET A 148 -0.07 -11.21 16.74
CA MET A 148 -0.16 -12.66 16.92
C MET A 148 1.17 -13.39 16.68
N MET A 149 2.05 -12.81 15.90
CA MET A 149 3.37 -13.41 15.64
C MET A 149 4.30 -13.24 16.82
#